data_91b7650e61cbbda0e98e78197bdc383a
#
_entry.id   91b7650e61cbbda0e98e78197bdc383a
#
_cell.length_a   1.000
_cell.length_b   1.000
_cell.length_c   1.000
_cell.angle_alpha   90.00
_cell.angle_beta   90.00
_cell.angle_gamma   90.00
#
_symmetry.space_group_name_H-M   'P 1'
#
loop_
_entity.id
_entity.type
_entity.pdbx_description
1 polymer ?
#
loop_
_entity_poly.entity_id
_entity_poly.type
_entity_poly.pdbx_seq_one_letter_code
_entity_poly.pdbx_strand_id
1 'polypeptide(L)'
;MTSTPSLRMWRPSENTGKWPQGATLVKEIRAGQKGEMTTGNVHWDGQIKQWFVMVKDAEKKSFPENPNWGKGRGWALYSIDDPKKNISTDYKLDCIACHVPAQQTDWIYTHGCPILSEKEGPFKKYPKERYAQWPLSDDC
;
A
#
# COMPACT_ATOMS: atom_id res chain seq x y z
N MET A 1 25.85 -10.63 -13.40
CA MET A 1 25.16 -11.08 -12.18
C MET A 1 24.12 -10.03 -11.82
N THR A 2 22.88 -10.24 -12.18
CA THR A 2 21.76 -9.36 -11.85
C THR A 2 21.30 -9.70 -10.45
N SER A 3 21.63 -8.87 -9.47
CA SER A 3 21.09 -9.00 -8.13
C SER A 3 19.62 -8.65 -8.16
N THR A 4 18.77 -9.64 -7.97
CA THR A 4 17.35 -9.43 -7.67
C THR A 4 17.24 -8.50 -6.48
N PRO A 5 16.48 -7.39 -6.54
CA PRO A 5 16.27 -6.55 -5.38
C PRO A 5 15.60 -7.42 -4.30
N SER A 6 16.26 -7.56 -3.16
CA SER A 6 15.73 -8.38 -2.09
C SER A 6 14.45 -7.73 -1.55
N LEU A 7 13.41 -8.49 -1.35
CA LEU A 7 12.12 -8.14 -0.72
C LEU A 7 12.24 -7.41 0.63
N ARG A 8 13.45 -7.27 1.17
CA ARG A 8 13.74 -6.50 2.39
C ARG A 8 13.45 -5.01 2.28
N MET A 9 13.31 -4.47 1.07
CA MET A 9 13.09 -3.03 0.85
C MET A 9 11.67 -2.58 1.18
N TRP A 10 10.74 -3.51 1.39
CA TRP A 10 9.31 -3.24 1.59
C TRP A 10 8.86 -3.29 3.05
N ARG A 11 9.77 -3.47 4.01
CA ARG A 11 9.43 -3.50 5.42
C ARG A 11 9.74 -2.17 6.10
N PRO A 12 8.89 -1.73 7.04
CA PRO A 12 9.23 -0.61 7.91
C PRO A 12 10.52 -0.93 8.67
N SER A 13 11.27 0.11 9.02
CA SER A 13 12.44 -0.05 9.87
C SER A 13 12.04 -0.75 11.18
N GLU A 14 12.75 -1.82 11.53
CA GLU A 14 12.49 -2.60 12.74
C GLU A 14 12.55 -1.76 14.02
N ASN A 15 13.38 -0.73 14.03
CA ASN A 15 13.59 0.15 15.18
C ASN A 15 12.58 1.30 15.28
N THR A 16 12.01 1.76 14.19
CA THR A 16 11.18 2.97 14.16
C THR A 16 9.75 2.71 13.69
N GLY A 17 9.46 1.56 13.11
CA GLY A 17 8.18 1.27 12.46
C GLY A 17 7.87 2.16 11.24
N LYS A 18 8.87 2.92 10.77
CA LYS A 18 8.70 3.85 9.66
C LYS A 18 9.32 3.30 8.38
N TRP A 19 8.71 3.63 7.27
CA TRP A 19 9.21 3.27 5.96
C TRP A 19 10.45 4.11 5.59
N PRO A 20 11.39 3.55 4.86
CA PRO A 20 12.58 4.30 4.45
C PRO A 20 12.24 5.44 3.48
N GLN A 21 13.13 6.44 3.41
CA GLN A 21 13.05 7.51 2.42
C GLN A 21 13.08 6.91 1.00
N GLY A 22 12.23 7.41 0.10
CA GLY A 22 12.10 6.89 -1.26
C GLY A 22 11.27 5.60 -1.39
N ALA A 23 10.78 5.04 -0.27
CA ALA A 23 9.90 3.88 -0.35
C ALA A 23 8.67 4.20 -1.20
N THR A 24 8.44 3.36 -2.21
CA THR A 24 7.32 3.50 -3.14
C THR A 24 6.35 2.36 -2.94
N LEU A 25 5.09 2.70 -2.74
CA LEU A 25 4.00 1.75 -2.60
C LEU A 25 3.01 1.95 -3.74
N VAL A 26 2.56 0.84 -4.30
CA VAL A 26 1.55 0.82 -5.36
C VAL A 26 0.38 -0.03 -4.90
N LYS A 27 -0.81 0.57 -4.94
CA LYS A 27 -2.08 -0.13 -4.68
C LYS A 27 -2.80 -0.29 -6.01
N GLU A 28 -2.95 -1.53 -6.44
CA GLU A 28 -3.72 -1.88 -7.62
C GLU A 28 -5.19 -2.10 -7.27
N ILE A 29 -6.09 -1.48 -8.00
CA ILE A 29 -7.54 -1.67 -7.87
C ILE A 29 -8.03 -2.47 -9.06
N ARG A 30 -8.73 -3.56 -8.76
CA ARG A 30 -9.32 -4.46 -9.75
C ARG A 30 -10.85 -4.47 -9.64
N ALA A 31 -11.51 -4.81 -10.73
CA ALA A 31 -12.94 -5.08 -10.72
C ALA A 31 -13.21 -6.34 -9.88
N GLY A 32 -14.17 -6.27 -8.97
CA GLY A 32 -14.66 -7.47 -8.29
C GLY A 32 -15.55 -8.28 -9.24
N GLN A 33 -15.26 -9.56 -9.37
CA GLN A 33 -16.13 -10.54 -10.04
C GLN A 33 -16.84 -11.37 -8.99
N LYS A 34 -18.02 -11.87 -9.33
CA LYS A 34 -18.76 -12.80 -8.47
C LYS A 34 -19.49 -13.85 -9.31
N GLY A 35 -19.64 -15.03 -8.78
CA GLY A 35 -20.39 -16.10 -9.41
C GLY A 35 -20.73 -17.20 -8.43
N GLU A 36 -21.72 -18.02 -8.80
CA GLU A 36 -22.09 -19.21 -8.07
C GLU A 36 -21.28 -20.39 -8.58
N MET A 37 -20.67 -21.13 -7.66
CA MET A 37 -19.93 -22.36 -7.95
C MET A 37 -20.42 -23.47 -7.03
N THR A 38 -19.96 -24.69 -7.22
CA THR A 38 -20.35 -25.86 -6.39
C THR A 38 -20.10 -25.65 -4.89
N THR A 39 -19.19 -24.78 -4.53
CA THR A 39 -18.86 -24.39 -3.14
C THR A 39 -19.67 -23.20 -2.62
N GLY A 40 -20.59 -22.65 -3.43
CA GLY A 40 -21.41 -21.48 -3.11
C GLY A 40 -20.99 -20.22 -3.87
N ASN A 41 -21.40 -19.06 -3.37
CA ASN A 41 -21.04 -17.78 -3.97
C ASN A 41 -19.55 -17.47 -3.74
N VAL A 42 -18.84 -17.24 -4.81
CA VAL A 42 -17.41 -16.89 -4.78
C VAL A 42 -17.17 -15.51 -5.40
N HIS A 43 -16.10 -14.87 -4.92
CA HIS A 43 -15.63 -13.60 -5.44
C HIS A 43 -14.18 -13.75 -5.86
N TRP A 44 -13.82 -13.12 -6.99
CA TRP A 44 -12.44 -13.11 -7.49
C TRP A 44 -12.12 -11.76 -8.14
N ASP A 45 -10.85 -11.50 -8.35
CA ASP A 45 -10.38 -10.31 -9.03
C ASP A 45 -10.62 -10.40 -10.55
N GLY A 46 -10.92 -9.26 -11.13
CA GLY A 46 -11.09 -9.08 -12.57
C GLY A 46 -10.05 -8.13 -13.15
N GLN A 47 -10.47 -7.37 -14.14
CA GLN A 47 -9.58 -6.42 -14.82
C GLN A 47 -9.10 -5.30 -13.88
N ILE A 48 -7.87 -4.87 -14.09
CA ILE A 48 -7.30 -3.71 -13.42
C ILE A 48 -8.09 -2.46 -13.84
N LYS A 49 -8.35 -1.58 -12.90
CA LYS A 49 -9.03 -0.30 -13.13
C LYS A 49 -8.11 0.88 -12.94
N GLN A 50 -7.30 0.87 -11.89
CA GLN A 50 -6.46 2.00 -11.53
C GLN A 50 -5.35 1.61 -10.55
N TRP A 51 -4.35 2.49 -10.44
CA TRP A 51 -3.27 2.38 -9.47
C TRP A 51 -3.15 3.65 -8.65
N PHE A 52 -3.07 3.50 -7.34
CA PHE A 52 -2.63 4.56 -6.44
C PHE A 52 -1.16 4.35 -6.13
N VAL A 53 -0.39 5.41 -6.24
CA VAL A 53 1.05 5.38 -5.95
C VAL A 53 1.36 6.37 -4.85
N MET A 54 2.12 5.92 -3.87
CA MET A 54 2.61 6.76 -2.78
C MET A 54 4.12 6.58 -2.65
N VAL A 55 4.85 7.69 -2.63
CA VAL A 55 6.29 7.71 -2.45
C VAL A 55 6.63 8.47 -1.17
N LYS A 56 7.45 7.88 -0.30
CA LYS A 56 7.92 8.59 0.89
C LYS A 56 8.99 9.61 0.54
N ASP A 57 8.72 10.88 0.87
CA ASP A 57 9.65 12.00 0.76
C ASP A 57 9.56 12.88 2.01
N ALA A 58 10.05 12.34 3.13
CA ALA A 58 10.01 13.02 4.42
C ALA A 58 10.80 14.34 4.45
N GLU A 59 11.81 14.46 3.58
CA GLU A 59 12.66 15.64 3.48
C GLU A 59 12.04 16.76 2.64
N LYS A 60 10.92 16.50 1.96
CA LYS A 60 10.20 17.45 1.09
C LYS A 60 11.07 18.13 0.00
N LYS A 61 12.09 17.42 -0.45
CA LYS A 61 13.10 18.02 -1.35
C LYS A 61 12.72 17.90 -2.82
N SER A 62 11.90 16.89 -3.18
CA SER A 62 11.76 16.55 -4.60
C SER A 62 10.85 17.53 -5.34
N PHE A 63 9.69 17.88 -4.80
CA PHE A 63 8.70 18.69 -5.52
C PHE A 63 7.84 19.56 -4.57
N PRO A 64 8.42 20.60 -3.94
CA PRO A 64 7.73 21.39 -2.92
C PRO A 64 6.50 22.15 -3.43
N GLU A 65 6.51 22.53 -4.71
CA GLU A 65 5.40 23.30 -5.34
C GLU A 65 4.32 22.40 -5.97
N ASN A 66 4.51 21.07 -5.96
CA ASN A 66 3.56 20.17 -6.57
C ASN A 66 2.36 19.91 -5.63
N PRO A 67 1.11 20.16 -6.05
CA PRO A 67 -0.09 19.95 -5.23
C PRO A 67 -0.30 18.47 -4.85
N ASN A 68 0.37 17.55 -5.52
CA ASN A 68 0.38 16.13 -5.16
C ASN A 68 1.52 15.76 -4.20
N TRP A 69 2.21 16.75 -3.62
CA TRP A 69 3.29 16.52 -2.65
C TRP A 69 2.95 17.13 -1.28
N GLY A 70 2.79 16.29 -0.28
CA GLY A 70 2.48 16.76 1.07
C GLY A 70 2.50 15.66 2.12
N LYS A 71 2.58 16.06 3.38
CA LYS A 71 2.72 15.16 4.53
C LYS A 71 3.95 14.25 4.45
N GLY A 72 5.02 14.73 3.80
CA GLY A 72 6.26 13.97 3.59
C GLY A 72 6.11 12.85 2.56
N ARG A 73 5.22 13.04 1.58
CA ARG A 73 4.91 12.04 0.55
C ARG A 73 4.55 12.67 -0.78
N GLY A 74 4.88 11.98 -1.86
CA GLY A 74 4.30 12.18 -3.17
C GLY A 74 3.13 11.21 -3.37
N TRP A 75 2.07 11.68 -4.04
CA TRP A 75 0.84 10.96 -4.28
C TRP A 75 0.50 10.99 -5.76
N ALA A 76 0.02 9.88 -6.30
CA ALA A 76 -0.42 9.81 -7.68
C ALA A 76 -1.54 8.79 -7.85
N LEU A 77 -2.38 9.04 -8.85
CA LEU A 77 -3.46 8.15 -9.26
C LEU A 77 -3.41 7.99 -10.78
N TYR A 78 -3.41 6.77 -11.25
CA TYR A 78 -3.39 6.42 -12.66
C TYR A 78 -4.59 5.56 -13.02
N SER A 79 -5.24 5.85 -14.15
CA SER A 79 -6.30 5.01 -14.72
C SER A 79 -5.71 4.01 -15.71
N ILE A 80 -6.40 2.88 -15.90
CA ILE A 80 -6.07 1.93 -16.97
C ILE A 80 -6.21 2.54 -18.37
N ASP A 81 -7.09 3.55 -18.52
CA ASP A 81 -7.33 4.20 -19.80
C ASP A 81 -6.15 5.06 -20.24
N ASP A 82 -5.41 5.63 -19.28
CA ASP A 82 -4.17 6.37 -19.54
C ASP A 82 -3.16 6.18 -18.38
N PRO A 83 -2.43 5.07 -18.39
CA PRO A 83 -1.53 4.71 -17.29
C PRO A 83 -0.27 5.57 -17.21
N LYS A 84 -0.08 6.52 -18.13
CA LYS A 84 1.06 7.44 -18.12
C LYS A 84 0.74 8.79 -17.50
N LYS A 85 -0.56 9.11 -17.37
CA LYS A 85 -1.01 10.40 -16.87
C LYS A 85 -1.47 10.29 -15.42
N ASN A 86 -0.83 11.06 -14.52
CA ASN A 86 -1.36 11.25 -13.18
C ASN A 86 -2.66 12.04 -13.25
N ILE A 87 -3.76 11.45 -12.83
CA ILE A 87 -5.09 12.08 -12.82
C ILE A 87 -5.42 12.75 -11.48
N SER A 88 -4.59 12.56 -10.44
CA SER A 88 -4.72 13.30 -9.19
C SER A 88 -4.27 14.74 -9.38
N THR A 89 -5.09 15.67 -8.92
CA THR A 89 -4.87 17.12 -9.05
C THR A 89 -4.35 17.74 -7.75
N ASP A 90 -4.81 17.23 -6.61
CA ASP A 90 -4.36 17.66 -5.28
C ASP A 90 -4.49 16.47 -4.31
N TYR A 91 -3.40 16.12 -3.65
CA TYR A 91 -3.42 15.02 -2.68
C TYR A 91 -4.40 15.22 -1.54
N LYS A 92 -4.73 16.46 -1.19
CA LYS A 92 -5.67 16.78 -0.12
C LYS A 92 -7.10 16.38 -0.47
N LEU A 93 -7.45 16.47 -1.75
CA LEU A 93 -8.76 16.09 -2.26
C LEU A 93 -8.85 14.60 -2.57
N ASP A 94 -7.79 14.06 -3.20
CA ASP A 94 -7.86 12.75 -3.84
C ASP A 94 -7.31 11.61 -2.96
N CYS A 95 -6.43 11.91 -1.98
CA CYS A 95 -5.65 10.85 -1.32
C CYS A 95 -5.72 10.89 0.21
N ILE A 96 -5.47 12.06 0.82
CA ILE A 96 -5.15 12.15 2.24
C ILE A 96 -6.29 11.75 3.17
N ALA A 97 -7.54 12.04 2.80
CA ALA A 97 -8.69 11.74 3.64
C ALA A 97 -8.79 10.24 4.00
N CYS A 98 -8.53 9.38 3.01
CA CYS A 98 -8.50 7.93 3.21
C CYS A 98 -7.29 7.46 4.02
N HIS A 99 -6.19 8.22 4.03
CA HIS A 99 -4.95 7.83 4.71
C HIS A 99 -4.80 8.39 6.13
N VAL A 100 -5.63 9.35 6.54
CA VAL A 100 -5.61 9.93 7.91
C VAL A 100 -5.66 8.85 8.99
N PRO A 101 -6.51 7.81 8.93
CA PRO A 101 -6.55 6.78 9.97
C PRO A 101 -5.24 5.98 10.08
N ALA A 102 -4.43 5.93 9.02
CA ALA A 102 -3.14 5.25 8.99
C ALA A 102 -1.94 6.16 9.28
N GLN A 103 -2.17 7.38 9.77
CA GLN A 103 -1.09 8.34 10.06
C GLN A 103 -0.05 7.80 11.03
N GLN A 104 -0.45 7.04 12.04
CA GLN A 104 0.43 6.47 13.06
C GLN A 104 1.33 5.37 12.50
N THR A 105 0.89 4.68 11.44
CA THR A 105 1.63 3.64 10.73
C THR A 105 2.30 4.18 9.47
N ASP A 106 2.75 5.42 9.54
CA ASP A 106 3.44 6.11 8.45
C ASP A 106 2.58 6.24 7.19
N TRP A 107 1.27 6.50 7.38
CA TRP A 107 0.24 6.66 6.34
C TRP A 107 -0.06 5.40 5.53
N ILE A 108 0.35 4.23 6.01
CA ILE A 108 0.22 2.95 5.31
C ILE A 108 -0.66 2.01 6.12
N TYR A 109 -1.65 1.42 5.50
CA TYR A 109 -2.47 0.37 6.10
C TYR A 109 -1.69 -0.94 6.13
N THR A 110 -1.31 -1.40 7.32
CA THR A 110 -0.50 -2.61 7.52
C THR A 110 -1.28 -3.77 8.14
N HIS A 111 -2.46 -3.49 8.68
CA HIS A 111 -3.21 -4.47 9.49
C HIS A 111 -3.84 -5.62 8.68
N GLY A 112 -3.90 -5.50 7.36
CA GLY A 112 -4.37 -6.57 6.47
C GLY A 112 -3.27 -7.50 5.98
N CYS A 113 -2.00 -7.20 6.28
CA CYS A 113 -0.85 -7.98 5.86
C CYS A 113 -0.10 -8.54 7.07
N PRO A 114 -0.16 -9.87 7.33
CA PRO A 114 0.47 -10.49 8.51
C PRO A 114 1.98 -10.21 8.59
N ILE A 115 2.67 -10.19 7.47
CA ILE A 115 4.12 -9.95 7.40
C ILE A 115 4.49 -8.54 7.90
N LEU A 116 3.59 -7.56 7.70
CA LEU A 116 3.80 -6.19 8.15
C LEU A 116 3.35 -5.96 9.58
N SER A 117 2.50 -6.83 10.13
CA SER A 117 1.91 -6.70 11.47
C SER A 117 2.66 -7.46 12.56
N GLU A 118 3.62 -8.34 12.23
CA GLU A 118 4.27 -9.24 13.17
C GLU A 118 5.21 -8.56 14.16
N LYS A 119 5.64 -7.35 13.95
CA LYS A 119 6.52 -6.64 14.86
C LYS A 119 5.79 -5.51 15.59
N GLU A 120 5.77 -5.68 16.90
CA GLU A 120 5.45 -4.72 17.98
C GLU A 120 4.96 -3.31 17.57
N GLY A 121 3.80 -3.25 16.93
CA GLY A 121 3.06 -2.03 16.71
C GLY A 121 1.76 -2.03 17.51
N PRO A 122 0.90 -1.02 17.39
CA PRO A 122 -0.41 -0.97 18.03
C PRO A 122 -1.33 -2.15 17.68
N PHE A 123 -0.90 -3.04 16.80
CA PHE A 123 -1.62 -4.22 16.33
C PHE A 123 -1.29 -5.52 17.06
N LYS A 124 -0.69 -5.45 18.24
CA LYS A 124 -0.42 -6.61 19.15
C LYS A 124 -1.63 -7.54 19.45
N LYS A 125 -2.82 -7.21 18.95
CA LYS A 125 -4.07 -7.92 19.30
C LYS A 125 -4.42 -9.15 18.48
N TYR A 126 -3.63 -9.51 17.47
CA TYR A 126 -3.90 -10.72 16.69
C TYR A 126 -2.94 -11.84 17.09
N PRO A 127 -3.42 -12.88 17.80
CA PRO A 127 -2.58 -14.01 18.21
C PRO A 127 -2.05 -14.72 16.96
N LYS A 128 -0.73 -15.01 16.98
CA LYS A 128 0.00 -15.72 15.90
C LYS A 128 -0.65 -17.04 15.49
N GLU A 129 -1.34 -17.69 16.42
CA GLU A 129 -1.99 -18.98 16.23
C GLU A 129 -3.13 -18.97 15.20
N ARG A 130 -3.74 -17.82 14.95
CA ARG A 130 -4.84 -17.69 13.99
C ARG A 130 -4.38 -17.73 12.53
N TYR A 131 -3.10 -17.49 12.29
CA TYR A 131 -2.53 -17.44 10.94
C TYR A 131 -1.60 -18.62 10.64
N ALA A 132 -1.32 -19.47 11.63
CA ALA A 132 -0.46 -20.66 11.45
C ALA A 132 -1.01 -21.70 10.47
N GLN A 133 -2.28 -21.59 10.09
CA GLN A 133 -2.95 -22.49 9.15
C GLN A 133 -3.16 -21.87 7.76
N TRP A 134 -2.76 -20.60 7.56
CA TRP A 134 -2.91 -19.96 6.24
C TRP A 134 -1.62 -20.12 5.47
N PRO A 135 -1.66 -20.69 4.25
CA PRO A 135 -0.48 -20.64 3.40
C PRO A 135 -0.16 -19.17 3.14
N LEU A 136 0.97 -18.72 3.64
CA LEU A 136 1.50 -17.40 3.34
C LEU A 136 1.74 -17.38 1.84
N SER A 137 0.86 -16.70 1.09
CA SER A 137 1.23 -16.30 -0.25
C SER A 137 2.32 -15.24 -0.09
N ASP A 138 3.43 -15.40 -0.78
CA ASP A 138 4.53 -14.44 -0.82
C ASP A 138 4.13 -13.08 -1.44
N ASP A 139 2.84 -12.87 -1.70
CA ASP A 139 2.25 -11.79 -2.48
C ASP A 139 1.60 -10.67 -1.63
N CYS A 140 2.07 -10.49 -0.41
CA CYS A 140 1.67 -9.31 0.39
C CYS A 140 2.41 -8.05 -0.01
#